data_2c08872db861245593fb29663d764dc1
#
_entry.id   2c08872db861245593fb29663d764dc1
#
_cell.length_a   1.000
_cell.length_b   1.000
_cell.length_c   1.000
_cell.angle_alpha   90.00
_cell.angle_beta   90.00
_cell.angle_gamma   90.00
#
_symmetry.space_group_name_H-M   'P 1'
#
loop_
_entity.id
_entity.type
_entity.pdbx_description
1 polymer ?
#
loop_
_entity_poly.entity_id
_entity_poly.type
_entity_poly.pdbx_seq_one_letter_code
_entity_poly.pdbx_strand_id
1 'polypeptide(L)'
;LSIRRQRQMCIRDRFSHRGGPFTDLYKAFARGLGTPNIYSHSVTCTRNVDQACASVLGLDRGRLVIDYRESKHIVLQSRNALEALNLAEVAGITAARANGCKVTVMDVRATVSAAKADTFFFVRPGTDYAMNLAVLHVLISEKLYDPHMLPYIDGFGELEERVRPCTPEWAETETGIKADRIVRLARELAEAAPRVLWYPGWFTARYADSFVTVRSAYLINALLGSIGARGGMPISLSPKETGKRLRPLSALYPNITKPMADKANWQQPGLLHRAFDAAVTGDPYPVRAYISMRHNILSSLPDPDT
;
A
#
# COMPACT_ATOMS: atom_id res chain seq x y z
N LEU A 1 11.46 -18.26 41.78
CA LEU A 1 10.52 -17.51 40.95
C LEU A 1 9.86 -18.50 40.00
N SER A 2 8.53 -18.72 40.19
CA SER A 2 7.82 -19.71 39.36
C SER A 2 7.82 -19.32 37.89
N ILE A 3 7.91 -20.32 37.01
CA ILE A 3 7.79 -20.15 35.54
C ILE A 3 6.56 -19.31 35.17
N ARG A 4 5.53 -19.32 35.97
CA ARG A 4 4.32 -18.52 35.83
C ARG A 4 4.56 -16.99 36.02
N ARG A 5 5.44 -16.61 36.97
CA ARG A 5 5.84 -15.21 37.19
C ARG A 5 6.78 -14.69 36.07
N GLN A 6 7.70 -15.54 35.61
CA GLN A 6 8.55 -15.20 34.46
C GLN A 6 7.72 -15.00 33.18
N ARG A 7 6.73 -15.87 32.92
CA ARG A 7 5.82 -15.71 31.80
C ARG A 7 4.97 -14.42 31.87
N GLN A 8 4.55 -14.03 33.08
CA GLN A 8 3.81 -12.75 33.25
C GLN A 8 4.71 -11.53 33.08
N MET A 9 6.00 -11.62 33.35
CA MET A 9 6.94 -10.52 33.09
C MET A 9 7.19 -10.32 31.60
N CYS A 10 7.34 -11.40 30.84
CA CYS A 10 7.63 -11.35 29.39
C CYS A 10 6.44 -10.87 28.53
N ILE A 11 5.19 -11.03 28.99
CA ILE A 11 3.99 -10.52 28.31
C ILE A 11 4.00 -8.98 28.25
N ARG A 12 4.71 -8.31 29.14
CA ARG A 12 4.81 -6.86 29.24
C ARG A 12 5.85 -6.25 28.31
N ASP A 13 6.65 -7.07 27.63
CA ASP A 13 7.68 -6.62 26.73
C ASP A 13 7.10 -6.36 25.34
N ARG A 14 7.67 -5.40 24.63
CA ARG A 14 7.24 -5.00 23.30
C ARG A 14 8.40 -5.04 22.33
N PHE A 15 8.06 -5.42 21.09
CA PHE A 15 9.02 -5.59 20.01
C PHE A 15 8.53 -4.85 18.78
N SER A 16 9.38 -4.00 18.21
CA SER A 16 9.13 -3.43 16.89
C SER A 16 10.26 -3.79 15.92
N HIS A 17 9.89 -3.98 14.66
CA HIS A 17 10.88 -4.32 13.65
C HIS A 17 10.51 -3.76 12.27
N ARG A 18 11.51 -3.50 11.46
CA ARG A 18 11.40 -3.39 10.03
C ARG A 18 11.75 -4.75 9.41
N GLY A 19 10.97 -5.22 8.43
CA GLY A 19 11.22 -6.48 7.74
C GLY A 19 12.66 -6.63 7.22
N GLY A 20 13.10 -7.86 7.04
CA GLY A 20 14.43 -8.20 6.56
C GLY A 20 14.75 -9.68 6.80
N PRO A 21 15.95 -10.16 6.38
CA PRO A 21 16.32 -11.57 6.45
C PRO A 21 16.22 -12.18 7.86
N PHE A 22 16.42 -11.36 8.89
CA PHE A 22 16.41 -11.82 10.30
C PHE A 22 15.04 -11.69 10.99
N THR A 23 13.97 -11.35 10.24
CA THR A 23 12.64 -11.13 10.83
C THR A 23 12.11 -12.38 11.55
N ASP A 24 12.34 -13.57 11.00
CA ASP A 24 11.86 -14.81 11.61
C ASP A 24 12.62 -15.13 12.89
N LEU A 25 13.93 -14.88 12.94
CA LEU A 25 14.72 -15.05 14.17
C LEU A 25 14.24 -14.09 15.27
N TYR A 26 14.00 -12.84 14.92
CA TYR A 26 13.47 -11.83 15.84
C TYR A 26 12.09 -12.21 16.38
N LYS A 27 11.20 -12.67 15.52
CA LYS A 27 9.88 -13.18 15.91
C LYS A 27 9.99 -14.43 16.78
N ALA A 28 10.93 -15.33 16.48
CA ALA A 28 11.18 -16.53 17.28
C ALA A 28 11.68 -16.16 18.68
N PHE A 29 12.61 -15.20 18.78
CA PHE A 29 13.10 -14.69 20.04
C PHE A 29 11.99 -14.07 20.89
N ALA A 30 11.19 -13.17 20.31
CA ALA A 30 10.07 -12.55 21.01
C ALA A 30 9.06 -13.59 21.50
N ARG A 31 8.75 -14.60 20.69
CA ARG A 31 7.88 -15.72 21.08
C ARG A 31 8.52 -16.58 22.17
N GLY A 32 9.83 -16.82 22.09
CA GLY A 32 10.58 -17.54 23.13
C GLY A 32 10.49 -16.86 24.50
N LEU A 33 10.46 -15.51 24.54
CA LEU A 33 10.19 -14.72 25.72
C LEU A 33 8.71 -14.77 26.15
N GLY A 34 7.80 -15.25 25.31
CA GLY A 34 6.37 -15.35 25.61
C GLY A 34 5.59 -14.05 25.37
N THR A 35 6.16 -13.07 24.66
CA THR A 35 5.42 -11.85 24.34
C THR A 35 4.68 -11.97 23.00
N PRO A 36 3.39 -11.60 22.98
CA PRO A 36 2.63 -11.46 21.74
C PRO A 36 2.82 -10.10 21.06
N ASN A 37 3.44 -9.16 21.74
CA ASN A 37 3.54 -7.76 21.34
C ASN A 37 4.66 -7.55 20.31
N ILE A 38 4.45 -8.00 19.08
CA ILE A 38 5.40 -7.87 17.98
C ILE A 38 4.78 -6.96 16.94
N TYR A 39 5.37 -5.79 16.73
CA TYR A 39 4.89 -4.77 15.79
C TYR A 39 5.83 -4.65 14.60
N SER A 40 5.25 -4.43 13.42
CA SER A 40 6.00 -4.06 12.22
C SER A 40 5.93 -2.55 12.00
N HIS A 41 6.99 -1.96 11.47
CA HIS A 41 6.99 -0.55 11.07
C HIS A 41 5.97 -0.24 9.95
N SER A 42 5.43 -1.27 9.30
CA SER A 42 4.42 -1.11 8.24
C SER A 42 3.17 -0.36 8.72
N VAL A 43 2.88 -0.40 10.01
CA VAL A 43 1.74 0.31 10.61
C VAL A 43 1.85 1.83 10.47
N THR A 44 3.06 2.37 10.41
CA THR A 44 3.35 3.79 10.19
C THR A 44 3.79 4.11 8.76
N CYS A 45 3.79 3.13 7.85
CA CYS A 45 4.34 3.26 6.52
C CYS A 45 3.34 2.88 5.42
N THR A 46 2.86 1.63 5.40
CA THR A 46 2.15 1.06 4.25
C THR A 46 0.81 0.45 4.59
N ARG A 47 0.39 0.48 5.83
CA ARG A 47 -0.80 -0.23 6.28
C ARG A 47 -2.06 0.21 5.56
N ASN A 48 -2.23 1.51 5.32
CA ASN A 48 -3.32 2.08 4.55
C ASN A 48 -3.31 1.60 3.09
N VAL A 49 -2.13 1.45 2.48
CA VAL A 49 -1.98 0.91 1.11
C VAL A 49 -2.37 -0.56 1.05
N ASP A 50 -1.92 -1.36 2.05
CA ASP A 50 -2.27 -2.78 2.15
C ASP A 50 -3.79 -2.96 2.38
N GLN A 51 -4.39 -2.14 3.24
CA GLN A 51 -5.83 -2.15 3.48
C GLN A 51 -6.64 -1.70 2.26
N ALA A 52 -6.17 -0.69 1.53
CA ALA A 52 -6.80 -0.23 0.30
C ALA A 52 -6.83 -1.35 -0.76
N CYS A 53 -5.72 -2.06 -0.94
CA CYS A 53 -5.65 -3.23 -1.82
C CYS A 53 -6.64 -4.30 -1.39
N ALA A 54 -6.62 -4.69 -0.12
CA ALA A 54 -7.52 -5.72 0.42
C ALA A 54 -9.00 -5.33 0.30
N SER A 55 -9.33 -4.03 0.45
CA SER A 55 -10.71 -3.55 0.37
C SER A 55 -11.30 -3.57 -1.05
N VAL A 56 -10.45 -3.55 -2.08
CA VAL A 56 -10.89 -3.60 -3.49
C VAL A 56 -10.80 -5.02 -4.03
N LEU A 57 -9.71 -5.72 -3.73
CA LEU A 57 -9.36 -6.97 -4.40
C LEU A 57 -9.55 -8.22 -3.53
N GLY A 58 -9.85 -8.07 -2.22
CA GLY A 58 -9.88 -9.19 -1.28
C GLY A 58 -8.52 -9.89 -1.10
N LEU A 59 -7.43 -9.29 -1.59
CA LEU A 59 -6.10 -9.89 -1.65
C LEU A 59 -5.08 -9.10 -0.84
N ASP A 60 -4.07 -9.82 -0.31
CA ASP A 60 -2.85 -9.19 0.18
C ASP A 60 -2.09 -8.56 -1.00
N ARG A 61 -1.68 -7.30 -0.86
CA ARG A 61 -0.92 -6.57 -1.88
C ARG A 61 0.36 -7.30 -2.30
N GLY A 62 0.97 -8.06 -1.40
CA GLY A 62 2.16 -8.88 -1.70
C GLY A 62 1.90 -9.99 -2.72
N ARG A 63 0.63 -10.27 -3.05
CA ARG A 63 0.27 -11.21 -4.11
C ARG A 63 0.23 -10.58 -5.50
N LEU A 64 0.22 -9.26 -5.61
CA LEU A 64 0.24 -8.55 -6.88
C LEU A 64 1.67 -8.47 -7.39
N VAL A 65 1.89 -8.95 -8.58
CA VAL A 65 3.12 -8.73 -9.36
C VAL A 65 2.91 -7.49 -10.22
N ILE A 66 3.89 -6.60 -10.25
CA ILE A 66 3.83 -5.41 -11.09
C ILE A 66 4.60 -5.71 -12.37
N ASP A 67 3.88 -5.95 -13.45
CA ASP A 67 4.47 -6.34 -14.73
C ASP A 67 4.80 -5.13 -15.61
N TYR A 68 5.81 -4.38 -15.21
CA TYR A 68 6.27 -3.20 -15.97
C TYR A 68 6.63 -3.54 -17.42
N ARG A 69 7.32 -4.66 -17.66
CA ARG A 69 7.94 -4.97 -18.97
C ARG A 69 6.93 -5.08 -20.10
N GLU A 70 5.76 -5.60 -19.78
CA GLU A 70 4.70 -5.87 -20.76
C GLU A 70 3.65 -4.76 -20.79
N SER A 71 3.76 -3.74 -19.93
CA SER A 71 2.84 -2.61 -19.90
C SER A 71 2.91 -1.77 -21.17
N LYS A 72 1.77 -1.18 -21.54
CA LYS A 72 1.65 -0.22 -22.63
C LYS A 72 1.52 1.21 -22.13
N HIS A 73 0.96 1.39 -20.92
CA HIS A 73 0.90 2.68 -20.26
C HIS A 73 1.12 2.50 -18.75
N ILE A 74 2.08 3.23 -18.21
CA ILE A 74 2.42 3.25 -16.80
C ILE A 74 2.17 4.65 -16.25
N VAL A 75 1.34 4.76 -15.21
CA VAL A 75 1.16 5.96 -14.41
C VAL A 75 1.88 5.80 -13.08
N LEU A 76 2.88 6.62 -12.84
CA LEU A 76 3.61 6.70 -11.57
C LEU A 76 3.03 7.87 -10.76
N GLN A 77 2.12 7.57 -9.86
CA GLN A 77 1.48 8.57 -9.01
C GLN A 77 2.28 8.76 -7.73
N SER A 78 2.82 9.95 -7.50
CA SER A 78 3.66 10.28 -6.33
C SER A 78 4.76 9.22 -6.10
N ARG A 79 5.36 8.76 -7.22
CA ARG A 79 6.34 7.68 -7.25
C ARG A 79 7.55 8.05 -8.10
N ASN A 80 8.64 8.37 -7.45
CA ASN A 80 9.89 8.68 -8.12
C ASN A 80 10.73 7.40 -8.31
N ALA A 81 10.29 6.54 -9.23
CA ALA A 81 10.86 5.21 -9.43
C ALA A 81 12.34 5.25 -9.84
N LEU A 82 12.75 6.23 -10.65
CA LEU A 82 14.12 6.30 -11.18
C LEU A 82 15.16 6.80 -10.17
N GLU A 83 14.73 7.39 -9.05
CA GLU A 83 15.60 7.73 -7.91
C GLU A 83 15.42 6.75 -6.73
N ALA A 84 14.43 5.86 -6.79
CA ALA A 84 14.25 4.84 -5.78
C ALA A 84 15.24 3.68 -6.00
N LEU A 85 15.69 3.05 -4.89
CA LEU A 85 16.69 1.99 -4.93
C LEU A 85 16.17 0.62 -5.42
N ASN A 86 15.07 0.59 -6.16
CA ASN A 86 14.50 -0.65 -6.71
C ASN A 86 14.95 -0.85 -8.16
N LEU A 87 16.11 -1.46 -8.35
CA LEU A 87 16.70 -1.71 -9.66
C LEU A 87 15.80 -2.53 -10.60
N ALA A 88 15.02 -3.47 -10.05
CA ALA A 88 14.10 -4.28 -10.85
C ALA A 88 12.97 -3.43 -11.45
N GLU A 89 12.47 -2.47 -10.70
CA GLU A 89 11.47 -1.52 -11.17
C GLU A 89 12.02 -0.61 -12.28
N VAL A 90 13.19 -0.02 -12.05
CA VAL A 90 13.89 0.83 -13.03
C VAL A 90 14.13 0.05 -14.33
N ALA A 91 14.68 -1.17 -14.24
CA ALA A 91 14.92 -2.03 -15.38
C ALA A 91 13.63 -2.41 -16.13
N GLY A 92 12.56 -2.69 -15.37
CA GLY A 92 11.23 -2.99 -15.94
C GLY A 92 10.65 -1.83 -16.72
N ILE A 93 10.64 -0.62 -16.14
CA ILE A 93 10.13 0.61 -16.79
C ILE A 93 10.98 0.96 -18.03
N THR A 94 12.31 0.86 -17.92
CA THR A 94 13.20 1.13 -19.05
C THR A 94 12.96 0.17 -20.22
N ALA A 95 12.80 -1.12 -19.93
CA ALA A 95 12.49 -2.11 -20.95
C ALA A 95 11.09 -1.88 -21.58
N ALA A 96 10.09 -1.53 -20.79
CA ALA A 96 8.76 -1.19 -21.30
C ALA A 96 8.82 -0.01 -22.26
N ARG A 97 9.53 1.07 -21.90
CA ARG A 97 9.70 2.25 -22.76
C ARG A 97 10.41 1.91 -24.07
N ALA A 98 11.44 1.07 -24.05
CA ALA A 98 12.09 0.60 -25.27
C ALA A 98 11.13 -0.16 -26.20
N ASN A 99 10.04 -0.72 -25.65
CA ASN A 99 8.96 -1.40 -26.37
C ASN A 99 7.73 -0.49 -26.63
N GLY A 100 7.90 0.83 -26.57
CA GLY A 100 6.85 1.81 -26.87
C GLY A 100 5.82 2.04 -25.77
N CYS A 101 6.11 1.64 -24.54
CA CYS A 101 5.25 1.95 -23.39
C CYS A 101 5.29 3.45 -23.10
N LYS A 102 4.12 4.05 -22.93
CA LYS A 102 3.97 5.42 -22.47
C LYS A 102 4.09 5.50 -20.95
N VAL A 103 4.85 6.46 -20.45
CA VAL A 103 5.02 6.71 -19.02
C VAL A 103 4.49 8.08 -18.66
N THR A 104 3.50 8.11 -17.80
CA THR A 104 2.95 9.32 -17.18
C THR A 104 3.43 9.40 -15.73
N VAL A 105 3.95 10.55 -15.32
CA VAL A 105 4.32 10.83 -13.93
C VAL A 105 3.42 11.93 -13.38
N MET A 106 2.89 11.71 -12.18
CA MET A 106 2.15 12.69 -11.38
C MET A 106 2.91 12.90 -10.08
N ASP A 107 3.42 14.10 -9.86
CA ASP A 107 4.18 14.41 -8.66
C ASP A 107 4.05 15.91 -8.31
N VAL A 108 4.35 16.25 -7.06
CA VAL A 108 4.37 17.62 -6.54
C VAL A 108 5.67 18.36 -6.84
N ARG A 109 6.61 17.69 -7.50
CA ARG A 109 7.91 18.26 -7.92
C ARG A 109 8.42 17.59 -9.19
N ALA A 110 9.23 18.29 -9.96
CA ALA A 110 9.91 17.73 -11.12
C ALA A 110 11.05 16.80 -10.65
N THR A 111 10.75 15.51 -10.60
CA THR A 111 11.69 14.44 -10.24
C THR A 111 12.47 13.94 -11.46
N VAL A 112 13.49 13.10 -11.25
CA VAL A 112 14.17 12.39 -12.35
C VAL A 112 13.17 11.53 -13.14
N SER A 113 12.22 10.91 -12.47
CA SER A 113 11.15 10.17 -13.14
C SER A 113 10.28 11.08 -14.01
N ALA A 114 9.93 12.28 -13.52
CA ALA A 114 9.18 13.27 -14.28
C ALA A 114 9.95 13.77 -15.51
N ALA A 115 11.26 14.02 -15.38
CA ALA A 115 12.11 14.46 -16.49
C ALA A 115 12.28 13.39 -17.58
N LYS A 116 11.99 12.12 -17.28
CA LYS A 116 12.06 11.00 -18.23
C LYS A 116 10.68 10.53 -18.69
N ALA A 117 9.60 11.11 -18.19
CA ALA A 117 8.23 10.75 -18.55
C ALA A 117 7.83 11.32 -19.93
N ASP A 118 6.89 10.65 -20.60
CA ASP A 118 6.26 11.16 -21.83
C ASP A 118 5.22 12.24 -21.49
N THR A 119 4.60 12.13 -20.31
CA THR A 119 3.69 13.13 -19.77
C THR A 119 3.99 13.37 -18.29
N PHE A 120 4.09 14.63 -17.90
CA PHE A 120 4.22 15.03 -16.51
C PHE A 120 3.04 15.92 -16.08
N PHE A 121 2.43 15.54 -14.96
CA PHE A 121 1.42 16.32 -14.27
C PHE A 121 1.99 16.85 -12.96
N PHE A 122 2.12 18.16 -12.87
CA PHE A 122 2.48 18.86 -11.64
C PHE A 122 1.21 19.04 -10.82
N VAL A 123 0.95 18.09 -9.91
CA VAL A 123 -0.26 18.06 -9.11
C VAL A 123 -0.10 18.89 -7.83
N ARG A 124 -1.15 19.63 -7.45
CA ARG A 124 -1.15 20.33 -6.17
C ARG A 124 -1.03 19.31 -5.02
N PRO A 125 -0.15 19.54 -4.02
CA PRO A 125 0.02 18.60 -2.91
C PRO A 125 -1.29 18.26 -2.22
N GLY A 126 -1.53 16.96 -1.97
CA GLY A 126 -2.73 16.46 -1.28
C GLY A 126 -3.98 16.32 -2.16
N THR A 127 -3.89 16.53 -3.48
CA THR A 127 -5.06 16.43 -4.37
C THR A 127 -5.04 15.21 -5.30
N ASP A 128 -4.18 14.25 -5.01
CA ASP A 128 -4.07 12.99 -5.75
C ASP A 128 -5.42 12.26 -5.85
N TYR A 129 -6.21 12.32 -4.77
CA TYR A 129 -7.53 11.68 -4.74
C TYR A 129 -8.50 12.34 -5.73
N ALA A 130 -8.50 13.68 -5.82
CA ALA A 130 -9.33 14.40 -6.77
C ALA A 130 -8.99 14.02 -8.23
N MET A 131 -7.71 13.87 -8.54
CA MET A 131 -7.27 13.40 -9.85
C MET A 131 -7.77 11.99 -10.16
N ASN A 132 -7.68 11.07 -9.21
CA ASN A 132 -8.15 9.70 -9.38
C ASN A 132 -9.66 9.64 -9.60
N LEU A 133 -10.43 10.44 -8.85
CA LEU A 133 -11.89 10.52 -9.00
C LEU A 133 -12.30 11.05 -10.38
N ALA A 134 -11.60 12.07 -10.89
CA ALA A 134 -11.89 12.59 -12.23
C ALA A 134 -11.57 11.60 -13.34
N VAL A 135 -10.47 10.84 -13.21
CA VAL A 135 -10.18 9.75 -14.16
C VAL A 135 -11.26 8.68 -14.10
N LEU A 136 -11.70 8.27 -12.90
CA LEU A 136 -12.81 7.34 -12.73
C LEU A 136 -14.10 7.90 -13.34
N HIS A 137 -14.39 9.18 -13.15
CA HIS A 137 -15.54 9.85 -13.77
C HIS A 137 -15.51 9.69 -15.29
N VAL A 138 -14.39 10.02 -15.96
CA VAL A 138 -14.28 9.90 -17.42
C VAL A 138 -14.42 8.45 -17.87
N LEU A 139 -13.72 7.51 -17.21
CA LEU A 139 -13.81 6.08 -17.54
C LEU A 139 -15.25 5.56 -17.47
N ILE A 140 -16.02 6.00 -16.48
CA ILE A 140 -17.41 5.55 -16.28
C ILE A 140 -18.38 6.27 -17.21
N SER A 141 -18.32 7.61 -17.28
CA SER A 141 -19.25 8.42 -18.08
C SER A 141 -19.12 8.17 -19.59
N GLU A 142 -17.90 7.94 -20.07
CA GLU A 142 -17.63 7.60 -21.48
C GLU A 142 -17.65 6.09 -21.75
N LYS A 143 -17.94 5.25 -20.73
CA LYS A 143 -17.96 3.78 -20.81
C LYS A 143 -16.65 3.17 -21.34
N LEU A 144 -15.53 3.71 -20.89
CA LEU A 144 -14.18 3.31 -21.29
C LEU A 144 -13.60 2.18 -20.42
N TYR A 145 -14.39 1.58 -19.58
CA TYR A 145 -14.01 0.43 -18.74
C TYR A 145 -14.23 -0.90 -19.47
N ASP A 146 -13.54 -1.95 -19.01
CA ASP A 146 -13.76 -3.31 -19.49
C ASP A 146 -15.11 -3.86 -18.95
N PRO A 147 -16.12 -4.09 -19.81
CA PRO A 147 -17.42 -4.58 -19.35
C PRO A 147 -17.36 -5.98 -18.74
N HIS A 148 -16.34 -6.78 -19.06
CA HIS A 148 -16.15 -8.11 -18.46
C HIS A 148 -15.77 -8.06 -16.99
N MET A 149 -15.34 -6.88 -16.49
CA MET A 149 -15.02 -6.69 -15.08
C MET A 149 -16.26 -6.41 -14.22
N LEU A 150 -17.35 -5.92 -14.80
CA LEU A 150 -18.55 -5.52 -14.06
C LEU A 150 -19.13 -6.61 -13.16
N PRO A 151 -19.20 -7.90 -13.58
CA PRO A 151 -19.70 -8.98 -12.72
C PRO A 151 -18.86 -9.24 -11.46
N TYR A 152 -17.63 -8.71 -11.40
CA TYR A 152 -16.70 -8.86 -10.28
C TYR A 152 -16.60 -7.61 -9.41
N ILE A 153 -17.35 -6.56 -9.72
CA ILE A 153 -17.32 -5.27 -9.01
C ILE A 153 -18.62 -5.09 -8.24
N ASP A 154 -18.56 -5.30 -6.92
CA ASP A 154 -19.66 -4.93 -6.04
C ASP A 154 -19.71 -3.40 -5.88
N GLY A 155 -20.91 -2.83 -5.91
CA GLY A 155 -21.12 -1.40 -5.68
C GLY A 155 -20.72 -0.51 -6.87
N PHE A 156 -20.82 -1.01 -8.11
CA PHE A 156 -20.51 -0.20 -9.29
C PHE A 156 -21.45 1.02 -9.41
N GLY A 157 -22.74 0.86 -9.12
CA GLY A 157 -23.72 1.96 -9.14
C GLY A 157 -23.38 3.05 -8.11
N GLU A 158 -22.99 2.66 -6.91
CA GLU A 158 -22.56 3.59 -5.86
C GLU A 158 -21.26 4.32 -6.26
N LEU A 159 -20.35 3.62 -6.94
CA LEU A 159 -19.14 4.25 -7.48
C LEU A 159 -19.50 5.28 -8.56
N GLU A 160 -20.39 4.93 -9.49
CA GLU A 160 -20.85 5.84 -10.55
C GLU A 160 -21.50 7.09 -9.94
N GLU A 161 -22.38 6.94 -8.96
CA GLU A 161 -22.99 8.07 -8.26
C GLU A 161 -21.96 8.93 -7.53
N ARG A 162 -21.01 8.29 -6.87
CA ARG A 162 -19.94 8.97 -6.14
C ARG A 162 -19.05 9.82 -7.04
N VAL A 163 -18.70 9.33 -8.23
CA VAL A 163 -17.80 10.05 -9.14
C VAL A 163 -18.52 11.01 -10.07
N ARG A 164 -19.85 10.95 -10.16
CA ARG A 164 -20.64 11.83 -11.04
C ARG A 164 -20.33 13.32 -10.89
N PRO A 165 -20.21 13.88 -9.67
CA PRO A 165 -19.86 15.29 -9.49
C PRO A 165 -18.36 15.58 -9.67
N CYS A 166 -17.52 14.55 -9.76
CA CYS A 166 -16.07 14.71 -9.82
C CYS A 166 -15.60 14.89 -11.28
N THR A 167 -16.13 15.89 -11.98
CA THR A 167 -15.81 16.14 -13.39
C THR A 167 -14.34 16.57 -13.58
N PRO A 168 -13.79 16.48 -14.80
CA PRO A 168 -12.45 17.00 -15.08
C PRO A 168 -12.29 18.50 -14.76
N GLU A 169 -13.34 19.32 -14.95
CA GLU A 169 -13.35 20.74 -14.63
C GLU A 169 -13.29 20.99 -13.12
N TRP A 170 -14.05 20.21 -12.33
CA TRP A 170 -13.91 20.20 -10.88
C TRP A 170 -12.49 19.84 -10.46
N ALA A 171 -11.95 18.79 -11.04
CA ALA A 171 -10.59 18.35 -10.71
C ALA A 171 -9.51 19.34 -11.16
N GLU A 172 -9.72 20.10 -12.24
CA GLU A 172 -8.83 21.21 -12.62
C GLU A 172 -8.75 22.25 -11.50
N THR A 173 -9.88 22.57 -10.88
CA THR A 173 -9.92 23.52 -9.76
C THR A 173 -9.15 22.99 -8.54
N GLU A 174 -9.30 21.69 -8.24
CA GLU A 174 -8.65 21.06 -7.10
C GLU A 174 -7.15 20.83 -7.32
N THR A 175 -6.78 20.26 -8.48
CA THR A 175 -5.43 19.75 -8.74
C THR A 175 -4.52 20.76 -9.45
N GLY A 176 -5.09 21.72 -10.15
CA GLY A 176 -4.38 22.63 -11.07
C GLY A 176 -4.05 22.01 -12.42
N ILE A 177 -4.53 20.79 -12.71
CA ILE A 177 -4.31 20.10 -13.99
C ILE A 177 -5.51 20.38 -14.91
N LYS A 178 -5.23 20.83 -16.13
CA LYS A 178 -6.25 21.16 -17.13
C LYS A 178 -7.18 19.98 -17.41
N ALA A 179 -8.48 20.24 -17.48
CA ALA A 179 -9.53 19.24 -17.68
C ALA A 179 -9.30 18.39 -18.94
N ASP A 180 -8.92 19.02 -20.07
CA ASP A 180 -8.63 18.32 -21.31
C ASP A 180 -7.49 17.33 -21.21
N ARG A 181 -6.50 17.60 -20.34
CA ARG A 181 -5.38 16.70 -20.09
C ARG A 181 -5.81 15.49 -19.26
N ILE A 182 -6.75 15.66 -18.31
CA ILE A 182 -7.32 14.58 -17.51
C ILE A 182 -8.12 13.65 -18.42
N VAL A 183 -9.01 14.20 -19.25
CA VAL A 183 -9.80 13.44 -20.22
C VAL A 183 -8.88 12.65 -21.18
N ARG A 184 -7.86 13.30 -21.72
CA ARG A 184 -6.88 12.66 -22.60
C ARG A 184 -6.20 11.47 -21.92
N LEU A 185 -5.73 11.66 -20.67
CA LEU A 185 -5.10 10.57 -19.91
C LEU A 185 -6.06 9.38 -19.76
N ALA A 186 -7.31 9.61 -19.36
CA ALA A 186 -8.27 8.52 -19.17
C ALA A 186 -8.51 7.73 -20.47
N ARG A 187 -8.64 8.42 -21.61
CA ARG A 187 -8.81 7.78 -22.92
C ARG A 187 -7.56 6.99 -23.34
N GLU A 188 -6.37 7.55 -23.18
CA GLU A 188 -5.10 6.87 -23.46
C GLU A 188 -4.90 5.60 -22.60
N LEU A 189 -5.36 5.62 -21.34
CA LEU A 189 -5.35 4.44 -20.48
C LEU A 189 -6.31 3.37 -21.00
N ALA A 190 -7.51 3.77 -21.41
CA ALA A 190 -8.50 2.85 -21.97
C ALA A 190 -8.01 2.19 -23.27
N GLU A 191 -7.34 2.94 -24.15
CA GLU A 191 -6.72 2.43 -25.37
C GLU A 191 -5.60 1.40 -25.08
N ALA A 192 -4.88 1.58 -23.97
CA ALA A 192 -3.80 0.68 -23.57
C ALA A 192 -4.28 -0.53 -22.76
N ALA A 193 -5.53 -0.53 -22.28
CA ALA A 193 -6.08 -1.59 -21.44
C ALA A 193 -6.05 -2.96 -22.14
N PRO A 194 -5.89 -4.07 -21.41
CA PRO A 194 -5.66 -4.17 -19.97
C PRO A 194 -4.18 -4.00 -19.53
N ARG A 195 -3.29 -3.64 -20.44
CA ARG A 195 -1.84 -3.54 -20.22
C ARG A 195 -1.45 -2.19 -19.62
N VAL A 196 -2.12 -1.82 -18.54
CA VAL A 196 -2.01 -0.54 -17.84
C VAL A 196 -1.58 -0.76 -16.40
N LEU A 197 -0.76 0.14 -15.91
CA LEU A 197 -0.38 0.22 -14.50
C LEU A 197 -0.65 1.62 -13.97
N TRP A 198 -1.67 1.79 -13.14
CA TRP A 198 -1.79 2.95 -12.28
C TRP A 198 -1.16 2.60 -10.94
N TYR A 199 0.06 3.08 -10.70
CA TYR A 199 0.85 2.61 -9.57
C TYR A 199 1.19 3.73 -8.58
N PRO A 200 0.48 3.81 -7.43
CA PRO A 200 0.72 4.80 -6.41
C PRO A 200 2.05 4.54 -5.70
N GLY A 201 2.78 5.60 -5.40
CA GLY A 201 4.00 5.56 -4.63
C GLY A 201 3.76 5.65 -3.13
N TRP A 202 4.83 5.49 -2.37
CA TRP A 202 4.79 5.57 -0.91
C TRP A 202 4.42 6.95 -0.37
N PHE A 203 4.58 7.98 -1.19
CA PHE A 203 4.22 9.34 -0.77
C PHE A 203 2.70 9.48 -0.59
N THR A 204 1.89 8.80 -1.40
CA THR A 204 0.44 8.77 -1.24
C THR A 204 0.00 8.22 0.14
N ALA A 205 0.85 7.42 0.81
CA ALA A 205 0.59 6.90 2.14
C ALA A 205 0.78 7.94 3.26
N ARG A 206 1.19 9.18 2.94
CA ARG A 206 1.45 10.25 3.91
C ARG A 206 0.30 11.25 4.03
N TYR A 207 -0.69 11.16 3.17
CA TYR A 207 -1.85 12.03 3.21
C TYR A 207 -2.91 11.50 4.18
N ALA A 208 -3.73 12.39 4.74
CA ALA A 208 -4.83 12.02 5.62
C ALA A 208 -5.87 11.12 4.91
N ASP A 209 -6.09 11.36 3.61
CA ASP A 209 -6.99 10.60 2.73
C ASP A 209 -6.30 9.44 1.99
N SER A 210 -5.10 9.05 2.42
CA SER A 210 -4.25 8.05 1.74
C SER A 210 -4.94 6.73 1.45
N PHE A 211 -5.83 6.26 2.33
CA PHE A 211 -6.58 5.01 2.11
C PHE A 211 -7.47 5.12 0.86
N VAL A 212 -8.27 6.18 0.74
CA VAL A 212 -9.19 6.37 -0.39
C VAL A 212 -8.45 6.73 -1.67
N THR A 213 -7.33 7.46 -1.57
CA THR A 213 -6.45 7.77 -2.70
C THR A 213 -5.90 6.49 -3.33
N VAL A 214 -5.34 5.60 -2.52
CA VAL A 214 -4.79 4.33 -3.03
C VAL A 214 -5.90 3.38 -3.46
N ARG A 215 -7.04 3.37 -2.75
CA ARG A 215 -8.21 2.58 -3.12
C ARG A 215 -8.71 2.96 -4.51
N SER A 216 -8.82 4.25 -4.81
CA SER A 216 -9.24 4.73 -6.14
C SER A 216 -8.25 4.34 -7.26
N ALA A 217 -6.95 4.31 -6.97
CA ALA A 217 -5.95 3.79 -7.91
C ALA A 217 -6.16 2.30 -8.24
N TYR A 218 -6.51 1.47 -7.26
CA TYR A 218 -6.86 0.07 -7.52
C TYR A 218 -8.18 -0.07 -8.28
N LEU A 219 -9.16 0.81 -8.04
CA LEU A 219 -10.42 0.82 -8.81
C LEU A 219 -10.17 1.18 -10.28
N ILE A 220 -9.28 2.13 -10.59
CA ILE A 220 -8.87 2.44 -11.97
C ILE A 220 -8.28 1.19 -12.64
N ASN A 221 -7.34 0.51 -11.99
CA ASN A 221 -6.76 -0.73 -12.53
C ASN A 221 -7.82 -1.83 -12.72
N ALA A 222 -8.75 -1.97 -11.79
CA ALA A 222 -9.82 -2.97 -11.89
C ALA A 222 -10.76 -2.67 -13.06
N LEU A 223 -11.22 -1.43 -13.21
CA LEU A 223 -12.09 -1.02 -14.33
C LEU A 223 -11.42 -1.21 -15.70
N LEU A 224 -10.12 -1.01 -15.78
CA LEU A 224 -9.34 -1.22 -17.01
C LEU A 224 -8.96 -2.69 -17.25
N GLY A 225 -9.43 -3.64 -16.43
CA GLY A 225 -9.10 -5.05 -16.57
C GLY A 225 -7.63 -5.40 -16.32
N SER A 226 -6.87 -4.52 -15.65
CA SER A 226 -5.43 -4.71 -15.44
C SER A 226 -5.09 -5.69 -14.34
N ILE A 227 -6.03 -5.97 -13.43
CA ILE A 227 -5.84 -6.93 -12.33
C ILE A 227 -5.88 -8.35 -12.89
N GLY A 228 -4.84 -9.13 -12.61
CA GLY A 228 -4.66 -10.48 -13.17
C GLY A 228 -4.08 -10.50 -14.59
N ALA A 229 -4.01 -9.39 -15.29
CA ALA A 229 -3.56 -9.30 -16.68
C ALA A 229 -2.04 -9.17 -16.83
N ARG A 230 -1.49 -9.74 -17.90
CA ARG A 230 -0.10 -9.50 -18.34
C ARG A 230 0.06 -8.03 -18.74
N GLY A 231 1.12 -7.40 -18.29
CA GLY A 231 1.35 -5.96 -18.49
C GLY A 231 0.52 -5.06 -17.57
N GLY A 232 -0.23 -5.67 -16.66
CA GLY A 232 -0.94 -5.05 -15.55
C GLY A 232 -0.41 -5.54 -14.21
N MET A 233 -1.29 -6.10 -13.37
CA MET A 233 -0.98 -6.63 -12.04
C MET A 233 -1.32 -8.13 -11.94
N PRO A 234 -0.53 -9.04 -12.55
CA PRO A 234 -0.71 -10.48 -12.38
C PRO A 234 -0.76 -10.89 -10.91
N ILE A 235 -1.58 -11.89 -10.59
CA ILE A 235 -1.72 -12.40 -9.24
C ILE A 235 -0.79 -13.60 -9.07
N SER A 236 0.16 -13.51 -8.13
CA SER A 236 1.05 -14.63 -7.82
C SER A 236 0.34 -15.68 -6.97
N LEU A 237 0.68 -16.94 -7.20
CA LEU A 237 0.29 -18.02 -6.29
C LEU A 237 1.03 -17.89 -4.96
N SER A 238 0.35 -18.15 -3.86
CA SER A 238 0.99 -18.17 -2.54
C SER A 238 1.91 -19.40 -2.43
N PRO A 239 2.96 -19.35 -1.58
CA PRO A 239 3.78 -20.54 -1.31
C PRO A 239 2.98 -21.74 -0.82
N LYS A 240 1.83 -21.50 -0.15
CA LYS A 240 0.93 -22.55 0.27
C LYS A 240 0.26 -23.25 -0.91
N GLU A 241 -0.17 -22.47 -1.91
CA GLU A 241 -0.81 -22.99 -3.14
C GLU A 241 0.19 -23.74 -4.03
N THR A 242 1.46 -23.34 -4.00
CA THR A 242 2.53 -24.04 -4.73
C THR A 242 3.12 -25.24 -3.99
N GLY A 243 2.67 -25.51 -2.76
CA GLY A 243 3.19 -26.59 -1.93
C GLY A 243 4.64 -26.38 -1.42
N LYS A 244 5.27 -25.26 -1.70
CA LYS A 244 6.68 -24.95 -1.37
C LYS A 244 6.83 -24.09 -0.11
N ARG A 245 6.08 -24.39 0.94
CA ARG A 245 6.17 -23.61 2.16
C ARG A 245 7.28 -24.12 3.08
N LEU A 246 8.31 -23.31 3.29
CA LEU A 246 9.27 -23.53 4.37
C LEU A 246 8.62 -23.25 5.72
N ARG A 247 8.91 -24.12 6.70
CA ARG A 247 8.44 -23.91 8.07
C ARG A 247 9.18 -22.71 8.67
N PRO A 248 8.51 -21.62 9.08
CA PRO A 248 9.17 -20.47 9.67
C PRO A 248 9.77 -20.85 11.04
N LEU A 249 10.92 -20.28 11.38
CA LEU A 249 11.56 -20.48 12.69
C LEU A 249 10.61 -20.20 13.86
N SER A 250 9.74 -19.22 13.71
CA SER A 250 8.72 -18.90 14.71
C SER A 250 7.73 -20.05 14.98
N ALA A 251 7.61 -21.02 14.09
CA ALA A 251 6.78 -22.20 14.28
C ALA A 251 7.45 -23.28 15.16
N LEU A 252 8.73 -23.12 15.51
CA LEU A 252 9.41 -23.98 16.47
C LEU A 252 8.97 -23.72 17.92
N TYR A 253 8.24 -22.64 18.15
CA TYR A 253 7.74 -22.24 19.46
C TYR A 253 6.20 -22.24 19.50
N PRO A 254 5.54 -23.40 19.35
CA PRO A 254 4.08 -23.47 19.21
C PRO A 254 3.32 -23.17 20.52
N ASN A 255 3.98 -23.28 21.66
CA ASN A 255 3.35 -23.20 22.98
C ASN A 255 3.38 -21.81 23.61
N ILE A 256 3.62 -20.78 22.80
CA ILE A 256 3.54 -19.41 23.28
C ILE A 256 2.07 -19.08 23.51
N THR A 257 1.78 -18.75 24.74
CA THR A 257 0.45 -18.41 25.23
C THR A 257 -0.28 -17.45 24.31
N LYS A 258 -1.58 -17.68 24.21
CA LYS A 258 -2.47 -16.73 23.51
C LYS A 258 -2.20 -15.32 24.00
N PRO A 259 -2.17 -14.36 23.09
CA PRO A 259 -2.01 -12.97 23.45
C PRO A 259 -3.03 -12.55 24.52
N MET A 260 -2.65 -11.66 25.41
CA MET A 260 -3.62 -10.92 26.24
C MET A 260 -4.43 -9.92 25.39
N ALA A 261 -4.65 -10.26 24.14
CA ALA A 261 -5.32 -9.46 23.12
C ALA A 261 -6.76 -9.10 23.49
N ASP A 262 -7.37 -9.95 24.30
CA ASP A 262 -8.81 -9.85 24.58
C ASP A 262 -9.19 -8.60 25.37
N LYS A 263 -8.23 -7.93 25.99
CA LYS A 263 -8.51 -6.74 26.80
C LYS A 263 -8.25 -5.40 26.11
N ALA A 264 -7.50 -5.35 25.02
CA ALA A 264 -7.11 -4.05 24.45
C ALA A 264 -6.90 -3.98 22.93
N ASN A 265 -7.09 -5.06 22.16
CA ASN A 265 -6.87 -5.09 20.69
C ASN A 265 -5.50 -4.55 20.23
N TRP A 266 -4.50 -4.57 21.09
CA TRP A 266 -3.16 -4.00 20.87
C TRP A 266 -2.39 -4.66 19.73
N GLN A 267 -2.77 -5.88 19.42
CA GLN A 267 -2.12 -6.71 18.40
C GLN A 267 -2.63 -6.46 17.00
N GLN A 268 -3.68 -5.69 16.88
CA GLN A 268 -4.15 -5.25 15.58
C GLN A 268 -3.06 -4.41 14.91
N PRO A 269 -2.66 -4.74 13.69
CA PRO A 269 -1.81 -3.85 12.91
C PRO A 269 -2.43 -2.45 12.87
N GLY A 270 -1.64 -1.41 13.15
CA GLY A 270 -2.13 -0.03 13.18
C GLY A 270 -2.30 0.56 14.59
N LEU A 271 -2.16 -0.22 15.64
CA LEU A 271 -2.28 0.28 17.01
C LEU A 271 -0.95 0.44 17.75
N LEU A 272 0.16 0.59 17.01
CA LEU A 272 1.49 0.76 17.61
C LEU A 272 1.55 1.96 18.56
N HIS A 273 0.90 3.08 18.23
CA HIS A 273 0.84 4.27 19.09
C HIS A 273 0.32 3.98 20.49
N ARG A 274 -0.70 3.12 20.63
CA ARG A 274 -1.19 2.70 21.95
C ARG A 274 -0.17 1.93 22.78
N ALA A 275 0.86 1.38 22.16
CA ALA A 275 1.94 0.76 22.90
C ALA A 275 2.73 1.77 23.73
N PHE A 276 2.81 3.02 23.25
CA PHE A 276 3.45 4.12 23.97
C PHE A 276 2.53 4.67 25.05
N ASP A 277 1.24 4.83 24.77
CA ASP A 277 0.27 5.19 25.79
C ASP A 277 0.36 4.23 27.01
N ALA A 278 0.44 2.91 26.74
CA ALA A 278 0.60 1.94 27.80
C ALA A 278 1.98 1.99 28.50
N ALA A 279 3.02 2.42 27.81
CA ALA A 279 4.33 2.59 28.43
C ALA A 279 4.29 3.74 29.46
N VAL A 280 3.52 4.79 29.17
CA VAL A 280 3.34 5.96 30.03
C VAL A 280 2.33 5.68 31.15
N THR A 281 1.16 5.19 30.79
CA THR A 281 0.01 5.05 31.71
C THR A 281 0.05 3.76 32.53
N GLY A 282 0.72 2.72 32.02
CA GLY A 282 0.67 1.37 32.59
C GLY A 282 -0.62 0.62 32.30
N ASP A 283 -1.54 1.17 31.50
CA ASP A 283 -2.81 0.54 31.14
C ASP A 283 -2.75 0.00 29.68
N PRO A 284 -3.22 -1.23 29.42
CA PRO A 284 -3.82 -2.23 30.31
C PRO A 284 -2.82 -2.99 31.18
N TYR A 285 -1.53 -2.79 30.99
CA TYR A 285 -0.44 -3.30 31.80
C TYR A 285 0.86 -2.53 31.54
N PRO A 286 1.75 -2.38 32.53
CA PRO A 286 2.99 -1.63 32.36
C PRO A 286 3.94 -2.32 31.37
N VAL A 287 4.50 -1.56 30.44
CA VAL A 287 5.57 -2.01 29.56
C VAL A 287 6.87 -2.03 30.35
N ARG A 288 7.59 -3.16 30.34
CA ARG A 288 8.83 -3.35 31.10
C ARG A 288 10.07 -3.23 30.24
N ALA A 289 9.98 -3.63 28.99
CA ALA A 289 11.06 -3.50 28.02
C ALA A 289 10.48 -3.21 26.64
N TYR A 290 11.21 -2.41 25.86
CA TYR A 290 10.94 -2.16 24.46
C TYR A 290 12.18 -2.49 23.65
N ILE A 291 12.07 -3.43 22.72
CA ILE A 291 13.19 -3.85 21.87
C ILE A 291 12.87 -3.42 20.42
N SER A 292 13.72 -2.56 19.87
CA SER A 292 13.59 -2.05 18.52
C SER A 292 14.68 -2.63 17.62
N MET A 293 14.29 -3.18 16.47
CA MET A 293 15.20 -3.69 15.47
C MET A 293 14.98 -2.98 14.13
N ARG A 294 15.97 -2.22 13.66
CA ARG A 294 15.91 -1.44 12.41
C ARG A 294 14.73 -0.45 12.37
N HIS A 295 14.29 0.03 13.50
CA HIS A 295 13.18 0.95 13.62
C HIS A 295 13.52 2.04 14.65
N ASN A 296 13.66 3.27 14.22
CA ASN A 296 13.81 4.43 15.11
C ASN A 296 12.43 5.05 15.32
N ILE A 297 11.79 4.72 16.44
CA ILE A 297 10.45 5.17 16.77
C ILE A 297 10.37 6.68 16.95
N LEU A 298 11.36 7.28 17.59
CA LEU A 298 11.39 8.73 17.83
C LEU A 298 11.45 9.56 16.55
N SER A 299 11.97 8.98 15.45
CA SER A 299 11.99 9.64 14.13
C SER A 299 10.84 9.20 13.21
N SER A 300 10.14 8.11 13.54
CA SER A 300 9.16 7.49 12.64
C SER A 300 7.73 7.78 13.02
N LEU A 301 7.48 8.24 14.23
CA LEU A 301 6.16 8.62 14.71
C LEU A 301 6.01 10.15 14.71
N PRO A 302 4.80 10.65 14.48
CA PRO A 302 4.51 12.05 14.76
C PRO A 302 4.63 12.30 16.25
N ASP A 303 5.01 13.51 16.62
CA ASP A 303 5.11 13.95 17.99
C ASP A 303 6.08 13.13 18.86
N PRO A 304 7.40 13.25 18.63
CA PRO A 304 8.42 12.50 19.36
C PRO A 304 8.58 12.96 20.82
N ASP A 305 7.99 14.09 21.19
CA ASP A 305 8.14 14.71 22.53
C ASP A 305 7.02 14.29 23.50
N THR A 306 6.01 13.56 23.02
CA THR A 306 4.97 12.93 23.83
C THR A 306 5.23 11.45 24.03
#